data_303514f0e5866d13620e28fbef73b562
#
_entry.id   303514f0e5866d13620e28fbef73b562
#
_cell.length_a   1.000
_cell.length_b   1.000
_cell.length_c   1.000
_cell.angle_alpha   90.00
_cell.angle_beta   90.00
_cell.angle_gamma   90.00
#
_symmetry.space_group_name_H-M   'P 1'
#
loop_
_entity.id
_entity.type
_entity.pdbx_description
1 polymer ?
#
loop_
_entity_poly.entity_id
_entity_poly.type
_entity_poly.pdbx_seq_one_letter_code
_entity_poly.pdbx_strand_id
1 'polypeptide(L)'
;VKQKINLYTKIAPCGCLNSFEDQDFLKEYKYWFLALNWEQGFLGRSLLFLKTHKTDEIELTDGEVLEKHAVYCLWREAITKAFNPDKINQAQLGNEEYLHRGHLHWHFVPRYRRPIHFFGMDFQSDNEETQKLSYGSVHKRAVHPADIRQKIKEEILKYL
;
A
#
# COMPACT_ATOMS: atom_id res chain seq x y z
N VAL A 1 23.81 6.56 -20.84
CA VAL A 1 22.94 5.55 -20.22
C VAL A 1 21.57 6.18 -20.12
N LYS A 2 20.59 5.72 -20.93
CA LYS A 2 19.20 6.17 -20.82
C LYS A 2 18.67 5.67 -19.49
N GLN A 3 18.38 6.55 -18.54
CA GLN A 3 17.69 6.21 -17.31
C GLN A 3 16.34 5.56 -17.70
N LYS A 4 16.14 4.32 -17.26
CA LYS A 4 14.87 3.64 -17.47
C LYS A 4 13.82 4.39 -16.65
N ILE A 5 12.91 5.09 -17.32
CA ILE A 5 11.81 5.80 -16.67
C ILE A 5 10.93 4.72 -16.02
N ASN A 6 10.83 4.74 -14.70
CA ASN A 6 10.01 3.76 -14.00
C ASN A 6 8.50 4.06 -14.20
N LEU A 7 7.65 3.10 -13.88
CA LEU A 7 6.21 3.20 -14.07
C LEU A 7 5.61 4.36 -13.26
N TYR A 8 6.09 4.56 -12.04
CA TYR A 8 5.59 5.62 -11.14
C TYR A 8 5.85 7.02 -11.68
N THR A 9 7.01 7.25 -12.30
CA THR A 9 7.33 8.52 -12.98
C THR A 9 6.38 8.81 -14.15
N LYS A 10 5.91 7.79 -14.86
CA LYS A 10 4.94 7.94 -15.95
C LYS A 10 3.55 8.29 -15.45
N ILE A 11 3.13 7.68 -14.34
CA ILE A 11 1.78 7.82 -13.77
C ILE A 11 1.68 9.10 -12.92
N ALA A 12 2.71 9.39 -12.13
CA ALA A 12 2.80 10.55 -11.25
C ALA A 12 4.10 11.34 -11.52
N PRO A 13 4.10 12.28 -12.47
CA PRO A 13 5.30 12.93 -12.99
C PRO A 13 5.97 13.91 -12.03
N CYS A 14 5.42 14.14 -10.84
CA CYS A 14 6.01 15.00 -9.81
C CYS A 14 7.37 14.51 -9.28
N GLY A 15 7.74 13.24 -9.54
CA GLY A 15 8.99 12.64 -9.08
C GLY A 15 9.00 12.19 -7.62
N CYS A 16 7.93 12.45 -6.84
CA CYS A 16 7.86 12.06 -5.43
C CYS A 16 7.92 10.54 -5.22
N LEU A 17 7.53 9.76 -6.22
CA LEU A 17 7.40 8.31 -6.14
C LEU A 17 8.50 7.54 -6.89
N ASN A 18 9.57 8.23 -7.30
CA ASN A 18 10.65 7.62 -8.09
C ASN A 18 11.43 6.52 -7.34
N SER A 19 11.34 6.47 -6.01
CA SER A 19 11.97 5.42 -5.19
C SER A 19 11.19 4.11 -5.14
N PHE A 20 9.93 4.11 -5.62
CA PHE A 20 9.12 2.90 -5.66
C PHE A 20 9.54 2.00 -6.82
N GLU A 21 9.46 0.69 -6.61
CA GLU A 21 9.84 -0.31 -7.59
C GLU A 21 8.64 -0.76 -8.41
N ASP A 22 8.79 -0.86 -9.74
CA ASP A 22 7.74 -1.27 -10.67
C ASP A 22 7.11 -2.63 -10.29
N GLN A 23 7.88 -3.51 -9.66
CA GLN A 23 7.39 -4.82 -9.21
C GLN A 23 6.28 -4.73 -8.15
N ASP A 24 6.25 -3.66 -7.36
CA ASP A 24 5.24 -3.48 -6.30
C ASP A 24 3.93 -2.86 -6.83
N PHE A 25 3.90 -2.41 -8.07
CA PHE A 25 2.70 -1.87 -8.71
C PHE A 25 1.62 -2.94 -8.89
N LEU A 26 0.39 -2.63 -8.46
CA LEU A 26 -0.75 -3.52 -8.58
C LEU A 26 -1.67 -3.12 -9.73
N LYS A 27 -2.29 -1.94 -9.66
CA LYS A 27 -3.29 -1.52 -10.64
C LYS A 27 -3.44 -0.01 -10.71
N GLU A 28 -3.63 0.51 -11.93
CA GLU A 28 -3.94 1.91 -12.21
C GLU A 28 -5.44 2.10 -12.41
N TYR A 29 -5.97 3.22 -11.90
CA TYR A 29 -7.34 3.70 -12.09
C TYR A 29 -7.32 5.10 -12.73
N LYS A 30 -8.45 5.76 -12.82
CA LYS A 30 -8.51 7.09 -13.44
C LYS A 30 -7.69 8.13 -12.70
N TYR A 31 -7.89 8.24 -11.38
CA TYR A 31 -7.24 9.24 -10.52
C TYR A 31 -6.18 8.67 -9.60
N TRP A 32 -6.29 7.38 -9.28
CA TRP A 32 -5.47 6.70 -8.31
C TRP A 32 -4.71 5.53 -8.91
N PHE A 33 -3.70 5.06 -8.22
CA PHE A 33 -3.11 3.75 -8.46
C PHE A 33 -2.75 3.05 -7.15
N LEU A 34 -2.80 1.75 -7.20
CA LEU A 34 -2.58 0.86 -6.08
C LEU A 34 -1.23 0.16 -6.22
N ALA A 35 -0.49 0.07 -5.12
CA ALA A 35 0.78 -0.63 -5.05
C ALA A 35 0.89 -1.45 -3.75
N LEU A 36 1.71 -2.49 -3.74
CA LEU A 36 2.14 -3.10 -2.49
C LEU A 36 3.03 -2.13 -1.72
N ASN A 37 2.91 -2.15 -0.40
CA ASN A 37 3.95 -1.57 0.42
C ASN A 37 5.15 -2.54 0.43
N TRP A 38 6.35 -2.02 0.25
CA TRP A 38 7.59 -2.81 0.35
C TRP A 38 7.77 -3.49 1.71
N GLU A 39 7.25 -2.85 2.78
CA GLU A 39 7.20 -3.38 4.13
C GLU A 39 5.93 -4.22 4.28
N GLN A 40 6.08 -5.51 4.14
CA GLN A 40 4.99 -6.48 4.25
C GLN A 40 4.90 -7.09 5.65
N GLY A 41 5.22 -6.34 6.71
CA GLY A 41 5.06 -6.83 8.08
C GLY A 41 3.67 -7.43 8.30
N PHE A 42 2.63 -6.72 7.85
CA PHE A 42 1.28 -7.27 7.71
C PHE A 42 1.04 -7.70 6.26
N LEU A 43 0.76 -8.98 6.05
CA LEU A 43 0.59 -9.58 4.73
C LEU A 43 -0.46 -8.87 3.89
N GLY A 44 -0.09 -8.43 2.70
CA GLY A 44 -0.97 -7.72 1.77
C GLY A 44 -1.10 -6.22 2.02
N ARG A 45 -0.30 -5.64 2.93
CA ARG A 45 -0.26 -4.20 3.14
C ARG A 45 -0.03 -3.48 1.82
N SER A 46 -0.89 -2.51 1.53
CA SER A 46 -0.89 -1.78 0.26
C SER A 46 -0.93 -0.28 0.45
N LEU A 47 -0.57 0.44 -0.60
CA LEU A 47 -0.59 1.89 -0.67
C LEU A 47 -1.48 2.32 -1.84
N LEU A 48 -2.30 3.33 -1.61
CA LEU A 48 -3.10 3.98 -2.64
C LEU A 48 -2.56 5.40 -2.83
N PHE A 49 -2.02 5.67 -4.01
CA PHE A 49 -1.44 6.96 -4.36
C PHE A 49 -2.35 7.73 -5.31
N LEU A 50 -2.50 9.03 -5.07
CA LEU A 50 -3.12 9.93 -6.03
C LEU A 50 -2.14 10.15 -7.21
N LYS A 51 -2.65 10.19 -8.45
CA LYS A 51 -1.81 10.41 -9.65
C LYS A 51 -1.36 11.86 -9.75
N THR A 52 -2.25 12.80 -9.43
CA THR A 52 -1.94 14.23 -9.36
C THR A 52 -1.25 14.56 -8.04
N HIS A 53 -0.20 15.39 -8.08
CA HIS A 53 0.47 15.82 -6.87
C HIS A 53 -0.44 16.76 -6.06
N LYS A 54 -0.86 16.29 -4.91
CA LYS A 54 -1.56 17.05 -3.85
C LYS A 54 -0.97 16.66 -2.51
N THR A 55 -1.08 17.51 -1.53
CA THR A 55 -0.48 17.32 -0.20
C THR A 55 -1.53 17.14 0.89
N ASP A 56 -2.75 17.61 0.67
CA ASP A 56 -3.83 17.57 1.65
C ASP A 56 -5.11 17.00 1.04
N GLU A 57 -5.87 16.27 1.85
CA GLU A 57 -7.16 15.68 1.46
C GLU A 57 -8.21 16.74 1.08
N ILE A 58 -8.11 17.95 1.65
CA ILE A 58 -9.00 19.05 1.31
C ILE A 58 -8.91 19.49 -0.16
N GLU A 59 -7.81 19.17 -0.83
CA GLU A 59 -7.59 19.48 -2.24
C GLU A 59 -8.28 18.49 -3.19
N LEU A 60 -8.83 17.38 -2.67
CA LEU A 60 -9.45 16.36 -3.50
C LEU A 60 -10.73 16.86 -4.16
N THR A 61 -10.90 16.51 -5.42
CA THR A 61 -12.18 16.66 -6.11
C THR A 61 -13.16 15.55 -5.72
N ASP A 62 -14.45 15.76 -5.91
CA ASP A 62 -15.49 14.75 -5.66
C ASP A 62 -15.19 13.43 -6.41
N GLY A 63 -14.72 13.52 -7.67
CA GLY A 63 -14.34 12.35 -8.45
C GLY A 63 -13.19 11.55 -7.85
N GLU A 64 -12.19 12.23 -7.33
CA GLU A 64 -11.06 11.58 -6.64
C GLU A 64 -11.50 10.92 -5.33
N VAL A 65 -12.38 11.55 -4.56
CA VAL A 65 -12.93 11.00 -3.32
C VAL A 65 -13.76 9.75 -3.60
N LEU A 66 -14.65 9.81 -4.58
CA LEU A 66 -15.51 8.68 -4.95
C LEU A 66 -14.69 7.50 -5.48
N GLU A 67 -13.71 7.75 -6.34
CA GLU A 67 -12.84 6.67 -6.85
C GLU A 67 -11.96 6.08 -5.73
N LYS A 68 -11.43 6.89 -4.81
CA LYS A 68 -10.70 6.41 -3.63
C LYS A 68 -11.51 5.34 -2.88
N HIS A 69 -12.78 5.64 -2.62
CA HIS A 69 -13.67 4.70 -1.93
C HIS A 69 -13.93 3.44 -2.78
N ALA A 70 -14.20 3.60 -4.06
CA ALA A 70 -14.44 2.47 -4.96
C ALA A 70 -13.21 1.53 -5.04
N VAL A 71 -12.01 2.10 -5.17
CA VAL A 71 -10.76 1.33 -5.19
C VAL A 71 -10.53 0.60 -3.87
N TYR A 72 -10.82 1.26 -2.74
CA TYR A 72 -10.75 0.61 -1.43
C TYR A 72 -11.68 -0.61 -1.34
N CYS A 73 -12.92 -0.49 -1.82
CA CYS A 73 -13.87 -1.61 -1.81
C CYS A 73 -13.36 -2.79 -2.65
N LEU A 74 -12.86 -2.53 -3.86
CA LEU A 74 -12.29 -3.56 -4.73
C LEU A 74 -11.07 -4.23 -4.09
N TRP A 75 -10.14 -3.43 -3.57
CA TRP A 75 -8.97 -3.95 -2.88
C TRP A 75 -9.34 -4.77 -1.64
N ARG A 76 -10.28 -4.29 -0.83
CA ARG A 76 -10.75 -5.00 0.36
C ARG A 76 -11.34 -6.37 0.02
N GLU A 77 -12.14 -6.44 -1.04
CA GLU A 77 -12.68 -7.71 -1.53
C GLU A 77 -11.56 -8.66 -1.97
N ALA A 78 -10.61 -8.16 -2.76
CA ALA A 78 -9.47 -8.94 -3.23
C ALA A 78 -8.61 -9.47 -2.07
N ILE A 79 -8.26 -8.61 -1.11
CA ILE A 79 -7.47 -8.98 0.06
C ILE A 79 -8.20 -10.00 0.94
N THR A 80 -9.52 -9.88 1.06
CA THR A 80 -10.34 -10.83 1.83
C THR A 80 -10.32 -12.21 1.17
N LYS A 81 -10.43 -12.28 -0.14
CA LYS A 81 -10.36 -13.54 -0.88
C LYS A 81 -8.94 -14.16 -0.85
N ALA A 82 -7.90 -13.32 -0.94
CA ALA A 82 -6.52 -13.77 -0.97
C ALA A 82 -6.02 -14.26 0.41
N PHE A 83 -6.29 -13.52 1.48
CA PHE A 83 -5.63 -13.70 2.78
C PHE A 83 -6.56 -13.73 3.99
N ASN A 84 -7.83 -13.39 3.83
CA ASN A 84 -8.85 -13.40 4.87
C ASN A 84 -8.42 -12.70 6.19
N PRO A 85 -8.11 -11.40 6.16
CA PRO A 85 -7.76 -10.64 7.35
C PRO A 85 -8.96 -10.48 8.29
N ASP A 86 -8.70 -10.41 9.61
CA ASP A 86 -9.74 -10.19 10.62
C ASP A 86 -10.30 -8.77 10.59
N LYS A 87 -9.46 -7.78 10.25
CA LYS A 87 -9.85 -6.38 10.09
C LYS A 87 -8.92 -5.63 9.15
N ILE A 88 -9.33 -4.45 8.72
CA ILE A 88 -8.53 -3.54 7.90
C ILE A 88 -8.42 -2.19 8.62
N ASN A 89 -7.21 -1.65 8.68
CA ASN A 89 -6.99 -0.26 9.03
C ASN A 89 -6.71 0.55 7.76
N GLN A 90 -7.27 1.75 7.70
CA GLN A 90 -6.93 2.76 6.71
C GLN A 90 -6.32 3.95 7.42
N ALA A 91 -5.25 4.52 6.89
CA ALA A 91 -4.66 5.73 7.42
C ALA A 91 -4.02 6.57 6.30
N GLN A 92 -4.25 7.87 6.34
CA GLN A 92 -3.43 8.86 5.66
C GLN A 92 -2.37 9.29 6.67
N LEU A 93 -1.11 9.04 6.36
CA LEU A 93 0.02 9.31 7.25
C LEU A 93 0.98 10.27 6.56
N GLY A 94 1.04 11.51 7.00
CA GLY A 94 1.98 12.52 6.53
C GLY A 94 3.39 12.42 7.17
N ASN A 95 3.81 11.24 7.61
CA ASN A 95 5.01 11.09 8.44
C ASN A 95 6.33 11.49 7.76
N GLU A 96 6.36 11.45 6.44
CA GLU A 96 7.56 11.75 5.65
C GLU A 96 7.36 12.94 4.70
N GLU A 97 6.39 13.79 4.95
CA GLU A 97 6.07 14.95 4.11
C GLU A 97 7.27 15.86 3.87
N TYR A 98 8.07 16.08 4.89
CA TYR A 98 9.28 16.90 4.80
C TYR A 98 10.39 16.25 3.95
N LEU A 99 10.38 14.93 3.75
CA LEU A 99 11.31 14.19 2.90
C LEU A 99 10.83 14.12 1.45
N HIS A 100 9.53 14.04 1.23
CA HIS A 100 8.92 13.74 -0.07
C HIS A 100 8.02 14.84 -0.61
N ARG A 101 8.04 16.04 -0.04
CA ARG A 101 7.12 17.15 -0.36
C ARG A 101 5.63 16.77 -0.24
N GLY A 102 5.32 15.80 0.64
CA GLY A 102 3.96 15.37 0.90
C GLY A 102 3.21 14.95 -0.38
N HIS A 103 3.31 13.72 -0.81
CA HIS A 103 2.45 13.20 -1.89
C HIS A 103 1.30 12.41 -1.27
N LEU A 104 0.08 12.85 -1.51
CA LEU A 104 -1.12 12.31 -0.88
C LEU A 104 -1.30 10.82 -1.19
N HIS A 105 -1.35 10.01 -0.13
CA HIS A 105 -1.51 8.57 -0.22
C HIS A 105 -2.18 8.00 1.04
N TRP A 106 -2.80 6.85 0.89
CA TRP A 106 -3.39 6.07 1.98
C TRP A 106 -2.67 4.76 2.17
N HIS A 107 -2.53 4.36 3.43
CA HIS A 107 -2.11 3.03 3.81
C HIS A 107 -3.35 2.16 4.04
N PHE A 108 -3.37 0.99 3.41
CA PHE A 108 -4.34 -0.07 3.63
C PHE A 108 -3.63 -1.24 4.32
N VAL A 109 -4.00 -1.51 5.56
CA VAL A 109 -3.28 -2.48 6.41
C VAL A 109 -4.19 -3.59 6.86
N PRO A 110 -4.06 -4.78 6.26
CA PRO A 110 -4.73 -5.98 6.75
C PRO A 110 -4.21 -6.34 8.14
N ARG A 111 -5.09 -6.74 9.04
CA ARG A 111 -4.75 -7.13 10.42
C ARG A 111 -5.24 -8.54 10.68
N TYR A 112 -4.41 -9.33 11.35
CA TYR A 112 -4.62 -10.76 11.59
C TYR A 112 -4.49 -11.05 13.07
N ARG A 113 -5.47 -11.76 13.68
CA ARG A 113 -5.43 -12.19 15.08
C ARG A 113 -4.53 -13.40 15.29
N ARG A 114 -4.26 -14.15 14.22
CA ARG A 114 -3.43 -15.35 14.20
C ARG A 114 -2.18 -15.10 13.37
N PRO A 115 -1.05 -15.77 13.67
CA PRO A 115 0.10 -15.79 12.79
C PRO A 115 -0.27 -16.27 11.40
N ILE A 116 0.24 -15.60 10.39
CA ILE A 116 0.05 -15.95 8.98
C ILE A 116 1.36 -16.45 8.43
N HIS A 117 1.32 -17.62 7.83
CA HIS A 117 2.43 -18.21 7.10
C HIS A 117 2.11 -18.23 5.61
N PHE A 118 2.97 -17.64 4.78
CA PHE A 118 2.76 -17.56 3.34
C PHE A 118 4.10 -17.71 2.61
N PHE A 119 4.20 -18.65 1.69
CA PHE A 119 5.41 -18.98 0.91
C PHE A 119 6.69 -19.10 1.75
N GLY A 120 6.62 -19.83 2.86
CA GLY A 120 7.78 -20.08 3.73
C GLY A 120 8.15 -18.90 4.64
N MET A 121 7.36 -17.82 4.70
CA MET A 121 7.59 -16.65 5.53
C MET A 121 6.47 -16.45 6.55
N ASP A 122 6.84 -15.98 7.73
CA ASP A 122 5.90 -15.58 8.78
C ASP A 122 5.63 -14.09 8.72
N PHE A 123 4.36 -13.72 8.88
CA PHE A 123 3.89 -12.34 8.88
C PHE A 123 3.29 -11.97 10.23
N GLN A 124 3.28 -10.67 10.53
CA GLN A 124 2.80 -10.17 11.81
C GLN A 124 1.32 -10.47 12.04
N SER A 125 1.02 -10.82 13.29
CA SER A 125 -0.34 -10.87 13.82
C SER A 125 -0.53 -9.85 14.93
N ASP A 126 -1.79 -9.52 15.23
CA ASP A 126 -2.13 -8.68 16.36
C ASP A 126 -1.87 -9.42 17.66
N ASN A 127 -1.00 -8.86 18.48
CA ASN A 127 -0.79 -9.28 19.88
C ASN A 127 -0.97 -8.05 20.80
N GLU A 128 -0.84 -8.23 22.08
CA GLU A 128 -0.99 -7.13 23.06
C GLU A 128 0.02 -6.00 22.83
N GLU A 129 1.22 -6.32 22.37
CA GLU A 129 2.28 -5.36 22.07
C GLU A 129 1.94 -4.52 20.84
N THR A 130 1.49 -5.15 19.75
CA THR A 130 1.14 -4.45 18.50
C THR A 130 -0.15 -3.64 18.63
N GLN A 131 -1.05 -3.99 19.53
CA GLN A 131 -2.28 -3.22 19.79
C GLN A 131 -2.03 -1.93 20.58
N LYS A 132 -1.01 -1.90 21.42
CA LYS A 132 -0.66 -0.73 22.27
C LYS A 132 0.16 0.31 21.54
N LEU A 133 0.77 -0.04 20.41
CA LEU A 133 1.71 0.81 19.72
C LEU A 133 0.98 1.76 18.75
N SER A 134 1.41 3.01 18.75
CA SER A 134 0.96 3.98 17.73
C SER A 134 1.39 3.51 16.34
N TYR A 135 0.62 3.86 15.34
CA TYR A 135 0.78 3.38 13.97
C TYR A 135 2.19 3.54 13.38
N GLY A 136 2.96 4.52 13.83
CA GLY A 136 4.33 4.78 13.37
C GLY A 136 5.43 4.00 14.07
N SER A 137 5.18 3.42 15.24
CA SER A 137 6.20 2.73 16.05
C SER A 137 6.14 1.20 15.94
N VAL A 138 5.08 0.65 15.36
CA VAL A 138 4.76 -0.78 15.33
C VAL A 138 5.55 -1.55 14.27
N HIS A 139 6.14 -0.85 13.33
CA HIS A 139 6.78 -1.51 12.21
C HIS A 139 8.27 -1.70 12.49
N LYS A 140 8.62 -2.84 13.06
CA LYS A 140 9.90 -3.42 12.68
C LYS A 140 9.84 -3.53 11.16
N ARG A 141 10.59 -2.68 10.48
CA ARG A 141 10.65 -2.62 9.01
C ARG A 141 11.03 -4.01 8.49
N ALA A 142 10.04 -4.83 8.23
CA ALA A 142 10.22 -6.14 7.64
C ALA A 142 10.16 -5.97 6.12
N VAL A 143 11.29 -5.63 5.52
CA VAL A 143 11.44 -5.65 4.07
C VAL A 143 11.54 -7.11 3.65
N HIS A 144 10.51 -7.63 3.04
CA HIS A 144 10.51 -8.98 2.51
C HIS A 144 11.23 -9.05 1.15
N PRO A 145 11.85 -10.19 0.83
CA PRO A 145 12.50 -10.40 -0.47
C PRO A 145 11.56 -10.10 -1.65
N ALA A 146 12.13 -9.69 -2.78
CA ALA A 146 11.38 -9.30 -3.96
C ALA A 146 10.51 -10.43 -4.52
N ASP A 147 11.00 -11.67 -4.48
CA ASP A 147 10.25 -12.85 -4.92
C ASP A 147 9.02 -13.13 -4.03
N ILE A 148 9.10 -12.92 -2.72
CA ILE A 148 7.97 -13.05 -1.80
C ILE A 148 6.96 -11.93 -2.08
N ARG A 149 7.40 -10.67 -2.26
CA ARG A 149 6.51 -9.57 -2.65
C ARG A 149 5.80 -9.85 -3.98
N GLN A 150 6.52 -10.44 -4.95
CA GLN A 150 5.93 -10.86 -6.21
C GLN A 150 4.83 -11.92 -6.02
N LYS A 151 5.03 -12.91 -5.13
CA LYS A 151 4.01 -13.91 -4.79
C LYS A 151 2.78 -13.31 -4.12
N ILE A 152 2.98 -12.34 -3.22
CA ILE A 152 1.88 -11.59 -2.59
C ILE A 152 1.07 -10.84 -3.66
N LYS A 153 1.76 -10.15 -4.56
CA LYS A 153 1.14 -9.43 -5.68
C LYS A 153 0.31 -10.36 -6.57
N GLU A 154 0.90 -11.48 -7.00
CA GLU A 154 0.22 -12.47 -7.83
C GLU A 154 -1.07 -12.98 -7.18
N GLU A 155 -1.04 -13.23 -5.86
CA GLU A 155 -2.21 -13.69 -5.13
C GLU A 155 -3.32 -12.63 -5.08
N ILE A 156 -2.98 -11.37 -4.80
CA ILE A 156 -3.94 -10.27 -4.79
C ILE A 156 -4.56 -10.05 -6.18
N LEU A 157 -3.73 -10.07 -7.23
CA LEU A 157 -4.18 -9.80 -8.60
C LEU A 157 -5.14 -10.85 -9.17
N LYS A 158 -5.24 -12.05 -8.57
CA LYS A 158 -6.28 -13.04 -8.94
C LYS A 158 -7.69 -12.52 -8.70
N TYR A 159 -7.86 -11.56 -7.79
CA TYR A 159 -9.16 -11.10 -7.32
C TYR A 159 -9.38 -9.60 -7.53
N LEU A 160 -8.37 -8.86 -7.98
CA LEU A 160 -8.41 -7.42 -8.22
C LEU A 160 -8.68 -7.09 -9.71
#